data_20cb7708b25d4193a139c8678468e1e6
#
_entry.id   20cb7708b25d4193a139c8678468e1e6
#
_cell.length_a   1.000
_cell.length_b   1.000
_cell.length_c   1.000
_cell.angle_alpha   90.00
_cell.angle_beta   90.00
_cell.angle_gamma   90.00
#
_symmetry.space_group_name_H-M   'P 1'
#
loop_
_entity.id
_entity.type
_entity.pdbx_description
1 polymer ?
#
loop_
_entity_poly.entity_id
_entity_poly.type
_entity_poly.pdbx_seq_one_letter_code
_entity_poly.pdbx_strand_id
1 'polypeptide(L)'
;MSDLYMNGSTPAGAGRTPLGLFNGLPFGRFKGPVRSAVRTAGPQTLAQALQATRSRSLALMQAWHADLPDLSVPPQAELNPPLWEWGHIAWFQEWWTVRNRQRHLGTKSAFSVDAFDASLLPQADALFNSSEVAHESRWALSLPDLLRTQSYLAEVMQQSLANLQAVPDEGDETLYFWRLVLQHEDMHNEASVCMAQALGLSLPDALRSGDGVFDARLSVTAQPPPLGAAKKAAADFQIQLPAQTWMLGQHETGFTFDNECAAHPLSLQAFGIDAGPVTWLRYLPFLQATGHPWPLHVRSVQGHWQVQRFGHWQAMELDAPAVHVSANDAQAWCQWAGRRLPTEAEWECAAHAPDFAWGQVWEWTASPFEPYPGFVAHPYRDYSAPWWHHHRVLRGACVATSVHLADVRYRNFFLPQRRDIFAGFRSASL
;
A
#
# COMPACT_ATOMS: atom_id res chain seq x y z
N MET A 1 -43.37 -47.10 -26.88
CA MET A 1 -42.79 -46.68 -28.17
C MET A 1 -41.71 -45.73 -27.87
N SER A 2 -40.56 -46.29 -27.92
CA SER A 2 -39.24 -45.97 -28.55
C SER A 2 -38.57 -44.74 -27.96
N ASP A 3 -37.60 -44.94 -27.14
CA ASP A 3 -36.13 -44.95 -27.35
C ASP A 3 -35.59 -43.80 -28.18
N LEU A 4 -34.68 -43.00 -27.54
CA LEU A 4 -33.36 -42.75 -28.10
C LEU A 4 -32.45 -42.11 -27.03
N TYR A 5 -31.40 -42.86 -26.69
CA TYR A 5 -30.20 -42.47 -25.97
C TYR A 5 -29.44 -41.36 -26.68
N MET A 6 -28.88 -40.40 -25.94
CA MET A 6 -27.59 -39.82 -26.28
C MET A 6 -26.79 -39.52 -24.98
N ASN A 7 -25.69 -40.19 -24.87
CA ASN A 7 -24.59 -39.93 -23.91
C ASN A 7 -23.95 -38.57 -24.17
N GLY A 8 -23.87 -37.76 -23.14
CA GLY A 8 -23.01 -36.58 -23.11
C GLY A 8 -22.17 -36.60 -21.86
N SER A 9 -20.95 -37.13 -21.95
CA SER A 9 -19.92 -37.09 -20.93
C SER A 9 -19.52 -35.64 -20.62
N THR A 10 -19.78 -35.21 -19.41
CA THR A 10 -19.21 -33.98 -18.79
C THR A 10 -17.72 -34.19 -18.55
N PRO A 11 -16.84 -33.25 -18.99
CA PRO A 11 -15.44 -33.31 -18.60
C PRO A 11 -15.32 -32.91 -17.13
N ALA A 12 -14.57 -33.73 -16.40
CA ALA A 12 -14.22 -33.51 -15.01
C ALA A 12 -13.61 -32.10 -14.81
N GLY A 13 -14.21 -31.34 -13.90
CA GLY A 13 -13.71 -30.04 -13.47
C GLY A 13 -12.31 -30.19 -12.89
N ALA A 14 -11.33 -29.62 -13.54
CA ALA A 14 -10.01 -29.40 -12.98
C ALA A 14 -10.16 -28.51 -11.74
N GLY A 15 -9.92 -29.08 -10.58
CA GLY A 15 -9.87 -28.36 -9.32
C GLY A 15 -8.85 -27.24 -9.43
N ARG A 16 -9.32 -26.00 -9.43
CA ARG A 16 -8.47 -24.84 -9.25
C ARG A 16 -7.98 -24.87 -7.80
N THR A 17 -6.71 -25.19 -7.62
CA THR A 17 -6.01 -24.98 -6.36
C THR A 17 -6.11 -23.49 -6.02
N PRO A 18 -6.48 -23.09 -4.79
CA PRO A 18 -6.46 -21.67 -4.40
C PRO A 18 -5.04 -21.15 -4.56
N LEU A 19 -4.84 -20.13 -5.38
CA LEU A 19 -3.58 -19.43 -5.48
C LEU A 19 -3.33 -18.74 -4.15
N GLY A 20 -2.34 -19.20 -3.38
CA GLY A 20 -1.87 -18.52 -2.17
C GLY A 20 -1.40 -17.11 -2.52
N LEU A 21 -1.48 -16.17 -1.55
CA LEU A 21 -1.11 -14.76 -1.69
C LEU A 21 0.29 -14.52 -2.31
N PHE A 22 1.14 -15.54 -2.31
CA PHE A 22 2.51 -15.51 -2.85
C PHE A 22 2.75 -16.55 -3.96
N ASN A 23 1.72 -17.30 -4.37
CA ASN A 23 1.85 -18.32 -5.42
C ASN A 23 2.07 -17.69 -6.79
N GLY A 24 3.29 -17.75 -7.29
CA GLY A 24 3.62 -17.48 -8.69
C GLY A 24 4.58 -16.33 -8.96
N LEU A 25 4.92 -15.49 -7.96
CA LEU A 25 5.93 -14.44 -8.11
C LEU A 25 7.16 -14.78 -7.25
N PRO A 26 8.22 -15.33 -7.82
CA PRO A 26 9.32 -15.88 -7.04
C PRO A 26 10.07 -14.86 -6.18
N PHE A 27 10.02 -13.54 -6.49
CA PHE A 27 10.82 -12.53 -5.76
C PHE A 27 10.21 -11.12 -5.70
N GLY A 28 9.05 -10.84 -6.31
CA GLY A 28 8.41 -9.52 -6.26
C GLY A 28 7.38 -9.31 -7.36
N ARG A 29 6.40 -8.41 -7.11
CA ARG A 29 5.40 -8.00 -8.11
C ARG A 29 6.05 -7.16 -9.22
N PHE A 30 7.13 -6.49 -8.89
CA PHE A 30 7.82 -5.55 -9.78
C PHE A 30 9.30 -5.88 -9.90
N LYS A 31 9.89 -5.52 -11.04
CA LYS A 31 11.34 -5.55 -11.28
C LYS A 31 11.79 -4.21 -11.87
N GLY A 32 12.91 -3.72 -11.36
CA GLY A 32 13.45 -2.43 -11.79
C GLY A 32 12.55 -1.23 -11.44
N PRO A 33 12.78 -0.08 -12.08
CA PRO A 33 12.06 1.15 -11.76
C PRO A 33 10.64 1.13 -12.31
N VAL A 34 9.66 1.07 -11.41
CA VAL A 34 8.24 1.20 -11.75
C VAL A 34 7.75 2.58 -11.30
N ARG A 35 7.05 3.24 -12.18
CA ARG A 35 6.37 4.52 -11.94
C ARG A 35 4.88 4.34 -12.12
N SER A 36 4.12 4.89 -11.21
CA SER A 36 2.66 4.85 -11.29
C SER A 36 2.14 5.73 -12.43
N ALA A 37 1.46 5.10 -13.41
CA ALA A 37 0.94 5.80 -14.58
C ALA A 37 -0.11 6.87 -14.25
N VAL A 38 -0.84 6.73 -13.13
CA VAL A 38 -1.87 7.71 -12.72
C VAL A 38 -1.27 9.04 -12.25
N ARG A 39 0.02 9.07 -11.93
CA ARG A 39 0.71 10.31 -11.55
C ARG A 39 0.77 11.35 -12.67
N THR A 40 0.69 10.90 -13.94
CA THR A 40 0.69 11.76 -15.14
C THR A 40 -0.58 11.61 -15.97
N ALA A 41 -1.54 10.82 -15.51
CA ALA A 41 -2.76 10.53 -16.26
C ALA A 41 -3.64 11.78 -16.43
N GLY A 42 -4.27 11.89 -17.61
CA GLY A 42 -5.28 12.90 -17.91
C GLY A 42 -6.66 12.54 -17.35
N PRO A 43 -7.67 13.42 -17.52
CA PRO A 43 -8.99 13.31 -16.86
C PRO A 43 -9.71 11.99 -17.11
N GLN A 44 -9.69 11.50 -18.35
CA GLN A 44 -10.39 10.26 -18.69
C GLN A 44 -9.83 9.03 -17.95
N THR A 45 -8.51 8.89 -17.94
CA THR A 45 -7.83 7.79 -17.22
C THR A 45 -8.01 7.93 -15.71
N LEU A 46 -7.95 9.15 -15.16
CA LEU A 46 -8.22 9.42 -13.75
C LEU A 46 -9.65 9.07 -13.36
N ALA A 47 -10.65 9.39 -14.19
CA ALA A 47 -12.04 9.02 -13.94
C ALA A 47 -12.22 7.50 -13.85
N GLN A 48 -11.58 6.74 -14.75
CA GLN A 48 -11.60 5.28 -14.72
C GLN A 48 -10.91 4.72 -13.47
N ALA A 49 -9.75 5.27 -13.11
CA ALA A 49 -9.00 4.86 -11.93
C ALA A 49 -9.78 5.13 -10.63
N LEU A 50 -10.39 6.32 -10.48
CA LEU A 50 -11.24 6.67 -9.34
C LEU A 50 -12.42 5.71 -9.19
N GLN A 51 -13.10 5.38 -10.30
CA GLN A 51 -14.23 4.43 -10.29
C GLN A 51 -13.76 3.01 -9.92
N ALA A 52 -12.62 2.57 -10.42
CA ALA A 52 -12.06 1.26 -10.11
C ALA A 52 -11.67 1.16 -8.63
N THR A 53 -10.96 2.16 -8.10
CA THR A 53 -10.59 2.23 -6.68
C THR A 53 -11.82 2.26 -5.78
N ARG A 54 -12.86 3.06 -6.10
CA ARG A 54 -14.13 3.05 -5.37
C ARG A 54 -14.84 1.71 -5.41
N SER A 55 -14.80 1.02 -6.55
CA SER A 55 -15.39 -0.33 -6.67
C SER A 55 -14.69 -1.31 -5.73
N ARG A 56 -13.38 -1.20 -5.56
CA ARG A 56 -12.61 -1.97 -4.58
C ARG A 56 -13.00 -1.62 -3.15
N SER A 57 -13.11 -0.33 -2.80
CA SER A 57 -13.57 0.13 -1.48
C SER A 57 -14.92 -0.46 -1.11
N LEU A 58 -15.88 -0.43 -2.05
CA LEU A 58 -17.21 -1.00 -1.84
C LEU A 58 -17.20 -2.52 -1.71
N ALA A 59 -16.36 -3.22 -2.47
CA ALA A 59 -16.20 -4.66 -2.37
C ALA A 59 -15.55 -5.07 -1.03
N LEU A 60 -14.55 -4.32 -0.53
CA LEU A 60 -13.99 -4.48 0.80
C LEU A 60 -15.05 -4.24 1.88
N MET A 61 -15.84 -3.17 1.76
CA MET A 61 -16.95 -2.88 2.67
C MET A 61 -17.95 -4.03 2.76
N GLN A 62 -18.33 -4.63 1.63
CA GLN A 62 -19.21 -5.78 1.58
C GLN A 62 -18.59 -7.03 2.23
N ALA A 63 -17.31 -7.29 1.97
CA ALA A 63 -16.61 -8.44 2.54
C ALA A 63 -16.47 -8.29 4.07
N TRP A 64 -16.15 -7.09 4.56
CA TRP A 64 -16.12 -6.80 6.00
C TRP A 64 -17.48 -6.99 6.66
N HIS A 65 -18.55 -6.45 6.07
CA HIS A 65 -19.90 -6.58 6.61
C HIS A 65 -20.40 -8.03 6.60
N ALA A 66 -19.99 -8.83 5.64
CA ALA A 66 -20.34 -10.24 5.58
C ALA A 66 -19.70 -11.06 6.73
N ASP A 67 -18.47 -10.74 7.11
CA ASP A 67 -17.72 -11.45 8.16
C ASP A 67 -17.88 -10.80 9.54
N LEU A 68 -18.15 -9.49 9.59
CA LEU A 68 -18.37 -8.68 10.79
C LEU A 68 -19.64 -7.81 10.61
N PRO A 69 -20.86 -8.37 10.83
CA PRO A 69 -22.11 -7.68 10.48
C PRO A 69 -22.38 -6.37 11.23
N ASP A 70 -21.88 -6.22 12.44
CA ASP A 70 -22.01 -4.99 13.24
C ASP A 70 -20.92 -3.95 12.95
N LEU A 71 -19.92 -4.31 12.13
CA LEU A 71 -18.77 -3.45 11.79
C LEU A 71 -18.07 -2.87 13.04
N SER A 72 -18.13 -3.58 14.17
CA SER A 72 -17.55 -3.16 15.43
C SER A 72 -16.17 -3.79 15.62
N VAL A 73 -15.16 -2.96 15.84
CA VAL A 73 -13.78 -3.39 16.12
C VAL A 73 -13.31 -2.83 17.47
N PRO A 74 -12.40 -3.53 18.17
CA PRO A 74 -11.89 -3.04 19.45
C PRO A 74 -11.07 -1.75 19.24
N PRO A 75 -11.06 -0.82 20.22
CA PRO A 75 -10.20 0.36 20.19
C PRO A 75 -8.73 -0.07 20.35
N GLN A 76 -7.96 0.07 19.28
CA GLN A 76 -6.53 -0.24 19.21
C GLN A 76 -5.84 0.80 18.33
N ALA A 77 -4.57 1.09 18.61
CA ALA A 77 -3.80 2.11 17.91
C ALA A 77 -3.63 1.82 16.41
N GLU A 78 -3.70 0.57 16.01
CA GLU A 78 -3.52 0.09 14.63
C GLU A 78 -4.82 -0.03 13.85
N LEU A 79 -5.99 0.18 14.51
CA LEU A 79 -7.31 0.02 13.91
C LEU A 79 -8.06 1.35 13.85
N ASN A 80 -9.06 1.42 13.01
CA ASN A 80 -10.11 2.43 13.01
C ASN A 80 -11.49 1.77 12.93
N PRO A 81 -12.56 2.40 13.42
CA PRO A 81 -13.90 1.92 13.13
C PRO A 81 -14.13 1.88 11.61
N PRO A 82 -14.59 0.76 11.03
CA PRO A 82 -14.74 0.62 9.57
C PRO A 82 -15.62 1.70 8.94
N LEU A 83 -16.73 2.06 9.59
CA LEU A 83 -17.62 3.15 9.11
C LEU A 83 -16.92 4.52 9.14
N TRP A 84 -15.99 4.72 10.07
CA TRP A 84 -15.17 5.93 10.10
C TRP A 84 -14.21 5.97 8.89
N GLU A 85 -13.52 4.87 8.59
CA GLU A 85 -12.60 4.76 7.45
C GLU A 85 -13.29 5.11 6.13
N TRP A 86 -14.44 4.49 5.85
CA TRP A 86 -15.15 4.75 4.59
C TRP A 86 -15.79 6.14 4.54
N GLY A 87 -16.28 6.65 5.67
CA GLY A 87 -16.76 8.03 5.77
C GLY A 87 -15.64 9.04 5.55
N HIS A 88 -14.45 8.77 6.09
CA HIS A 88 -13.25 9.60 5.90
C HIS A 88 -12.78 9.62 4.43
N ILE A 89 -12.81 8.47 3.74
CA ILE A 89 -12.53 8.40 2.28
C ILE A 89 -13.48 9.34 1.52
N ALA A 90 -14.79 9.27 1.80
CA ALA A 90 -15.77 10.14 1.15
C ALA A 90 -15.52 11.60 1.47
N TRP A 91 -15.34 11.93 2.75
CA TRP A 91 -15.07 13.28 3.21
C TRP A 91 -13.80 13.88 2.58
N PHE A 92 -12.71 13.11 2.51
CA PHE A 92 -11.45 13.57 1.94
C PHE A 92 -11.58 13.87 0.43
N GLN A 93 -12.26 12.99 -0.31
CA GLN A 93 -12.53 13.23 -1.72
C GLN A 93 -13.44 14.45 -1.91
N GLU A 94 -14.50 14.59 -1.11
CA GLU A 94 -15.39 15.75 -1.14
C GLU A 94 -14.63 17.04 -0.85
N TRP A 95 -13.83 17.05 0.21
CA TRP A 95 -13.04 18.20 0.63
C TRP A 95 -12.20 18.76 -0.51
N TRP A 96 -11.41 17.91 -1.16
CA TRP A 96 -10.44 18.37 -2.15
C TRP A 96 -11.02 18.57 -3.55
N THR A 97 -11.98 17.76 -4.00
CA THR A 97 -12.43 17.75 -5.40
C THR A 97 -13.83 18.36 -5.63
N VAL A 98 -14.64 18.44 -4.57
CA VAL A 98 -16.01 19.00 -4.65
C VAL A 98 -16.07 20.37 -4.01
N ARG A 99 -15.73 20.50 -2.73
CA ARG A 99 -15.88 21.71 -1.93
C ARG A 99 -14.79 22.75 -2.18
N ASN A 100 -13.57 22.33 -2.55
CA ASN A 100 -12.43 23.21 -2.75
C ASN A 100 -12.63 24.09 -4.00
N ARG A 101 -12.90 25.38 -3.80
CA ARG A 101 -13.04 26.37 -4.89
C ARG A 101 -11.72 26.68 -5.60
N GLN A 102 -10.60 26.43 -4.92
CA GLN A 102 -9.24 26.64 -5.45
C GLN A 102 -8.61 25.37 -6.03
N ARG A 103 -9.39 24.30 -6.24
CA ARG A 103 -8.85 22.99 -6.70
C ARG A 103 -8.03 23.06 -7.99
N HIS A 104 -8.30 24.05 -8.85
CA HIS A 104 -7.56 24.28 -10.10
C HIS A 104 -6.13 24.83 -9.89
N LEU A 105 -5.81 25.31 -8.68
CA LEU A 105 -4.50 25.83 -8.32
C LEU A 105 -3.54 24.75 -7.82
N GLY A 106 -4.01 23.52 -7.59
CA GLY A 106 -3.20 22.39 -7.15
C GLY A 106 -2.37 22.70 -5.91
N THR A 107 -1.04 22.47 -6.01
CA THR A 107 -0.10 22.73 -4.91
C THR A 107 -0.01 24.19 -4.46
N LYS A 108 -0.49 25.12 -5.29
CA LYS A 108 -0.52 26.56 -5.00
C LYS A 108 -1.81 27.02 -4.29
N SER A 109 -2.74 26.08 -4.02
CA SER A 109 -3.97 26.41 -3.27
C SER A 109 -3.63 26.92 -1.88
N ALA A 110 -4.18 28.06 -1.52
CA ALA A 110 -4.10 28.57 -0.17
C ALA A 110 -5.07 27.80 0.73
N PHE A 111 -4.59 27.33 1.90
CA PHE A 111 -5.47 26.76 2.90
C PHE A 111 -6.21 27.88 3.63
N SER A 112 -7.44 28.15 3.21
CA SER A 112 -8.37 29.06 3.88
C SER A 112 -9.73 28.38 3.97
N VAL A 113 -10.34 28.39 5.14
CA VAL A 113 -11.68 27.81 5.35
C VAL A 113 -12.72 28.44 4.40
N ASP A 114 -12.58 29.73 4.09
CA ASP A 114 -13.46 30.45 3.15
C ASP A 114 -13.33 29.95 1.69
N ALA A 115 -12.34 29.12 1.39
CA ALA A 115 -12.15 28.53 0.06
C ALA A 115 -12.99 27.27 -0.17
N PHE A 116 -13.77 26.82 0.81
CA PHE A 116 -14.54 25.57 0.74
C PHE A 116 -16.04 25.82 0.81
N ASP A 117 -16.79 25.06 0.01
CA ASP A 117 -18.25 25.01 0.08
C ASP A 117 -18.72 24.13 1.25
N ALA A 118 -20.01 24.17 1.58
CA ALA A 118 -20.60 23.29 2.58
C ALA A 118 -20.54 21.81 2.16
N SER A 119 -20.43 20.91 3.15
CA SER A 119 -20.45 19.48 2.89
C SER A 119 -21.82 18.97 2.50
N LEU A 120 -21.85 17.93 1.66
CA LEU A 120 -23.05 17.14 1.29
C LEU A 120 -23.62 16.37 2.49
N LEU A 121 -22.75 15.98 3.42
CA LEU A 121 -23.15 15.33 4.65
C LEU A 121 -23.05 16.34 5.81
N PRO A 122 -24.14 16.72 6.46
CA PRO A 122 -24.08 17.57 7.64
C PRO A 122 -23.13 17.02 8.69
N GLN A 123 -22.34 17.88 9.31
CA GLN A 123 -21.34 17.54 10.34
C GLN A 123 -20.17 16.66 9.87
N ALA A 124 -19.98 16.44 8.57
CA ALA A 124 -18.90 15.57 8.07
C ALA A 124 -17.51 16.01 8.57
N ASP A 125 -17.25 17.31 8.68
CA ASP A 125 -15.97 17.84 9.19
C ASP A 125 -15.73 17.39 10.66
N ALA A 126 -16.77 17.48 11.50
CA ALA A 126 -16.69 17.05 12.90
C ALA A 126 -16.59 15.51 13.08
N LEU A 127 -17.00 14.76 12.06
CA LEU A 127 -16.95 13.29 12.11
C LEU A 127 -15.66 12.73 11.50
N PHE A 128 -15.20 13.30 10.38
CA PHE A 128 -14.22 12.63 9.52
C PHE A 128 -12.93 13.41 9.28
N ASN A 129 -12.80 14.65 9.76
CA ASN A 129 -11.54 15.38 9.65
C ASN A 129 -10.49 14.81 10.60
N SER A 130 -9.57 13.99 10.06
CA SER A 130 -8.53 13.31 10.85
C SER A 130 -7.55 14.26 11.55
N SER A 131 -7.47 15.54 11.11
CA SER A 131 -6.64 16.57 11.75
C SER A 131 -7.29 17.14 13.03
N GLU A 132 -8.60 17.00 13.19
CA GLU A 132 -9.37 17.55 14.32
C GLU A 132 -9.98 16.44 15.20
N VAL A 133 -10.27 15.28 14.61
CA VAL A 133 -10.87 14.13 15.28
C VAL A 133 -9.77 13.22 15.81
N ALA A 134 -9.47 13.29 17.11
CA ALA A 134 -8.49 12.44 17.74
C ALA A 134 -8.79 10.95 17.51
N HIS A 135 -7.74 10.14 17.30
CA HIS A 135 -7.88 8.72 16.96
C HIS A 135 -8.75 7.96 17.97
N GLU A 136 -8.47 8.09 19.26
CA GLU A 136 -9.18 7.40 20.33
C GLU A 136 -10.64 7.81 20.49
N SER A 137 -11.03 8.99 19.98
CA SER A 137 -12.42 9.46 20.05
C SER A 137 -13.32 8.86 18.97
N ARG A 138 -12.76 8.26 17.92
CA ARG A 138 -13.48 7.75 16.74
C ARG A 138 -14.51 6.67 17.08
N TRP A 139 -14.27 5.87 18.12
CA TRP A 139 -15.21 4.84 18.59
C TRP A 139 -16.43 5.38 19.34
N ALA A 140 -16.37 6.63 19.81
CA ALA A 140 -17.47 7.29 20.51
C ALA A 140 -18.34 8.16 19.61
N LEU A 141 -17.99 8.29 18.31
CA LEU A 141 -18.75 9.13 17.37
C LEU A 141 -20.06 8.48 16.96
N SER A 142 -21.10 9.27 16.79
CA SER A 142 -22.36 8.86 16.17
C SER A 142 -22.20 8.85 14.63
N LEU A 143 -21.54 7.80 14.13
CA LEU A 143 -21.27 7.68 12.70
C LEU A 143 -22.55 7.35 11.90
N PRO A 144 -22.66 7.78 10.62
CA PRO A 144 -23.68 7.29 9.72
C PRO A 144 -23.67 5.77 9.61
N ASP A 145 -24.82 5.16 9.41
CA ASP A 145 -24.91 3.73 9.14
C ASP A 145 -24.31 3.36 7.78
N LEU A 146 -24.25 2.05 7.51
CA LEU A 146 -23.66 1.52 6.29
C LEU A 146 -24.31 2.08 5.02
N LEU A 147 -25.66 2.16 4.99
CA LEU A 147 -26.39 2.64 3.81
C LEU A 147 -26.16 4.14 3.58
N ARG A 148 -26.16 4.94 4.63
CA ARG A 148 -25.89 6.37 4.51
C ARG A 148 -24.42 6.63 4.12
N THR A 149 -23.49 5.83 4.63
CA THR A 149 -22.07 5.92 4.23
C THR A 149 -21.89 5.55 2.75
N GLN A 150 -22.56 4.50 2.26
CA GLN A 150 -22.55 4.15 0.84
C GLN A 150 -23.15 5.25 -0.05
N SER A 151 -24.27 5.86 0.37
CA SER A 151 -24.89 6.97 -0.34
C SER A 151 -23.93 8.17 -0.41
N TYR A 152 -23.28 8.52 0.71
CA TYR A 152 -22.30 9.60 0.75
C TYR A 152 -21.12 9.36 -0.19
N LEU A 153 -20.55 8.14 -0.19
CA LEU A 153 -19.50 7.74 -1.12
C LEU A 153 -19.92 7.89 -2.58
N ALA A 154 -21.18 7.53 -2.92
CA ALA A 154 -21.72 7.62 -4.27
C ALA A 154 -21.98 9.07 -4.70
N GLU A 155 -22.60 9.89 -3.85
CA GLU A 155 -22.88 11.31 -4.09
C GLU A 155 -21.59 12.10 -4.33
N VAL A 156 -20.56 11.88 -3.50
CA VAL A 156 -19.24 12.52 -3.63
C VAL A 156 -18.54 12.09 -4.93
N MET A 157 -18.55 10.80 -5.25
CA MET A 157 -17.93 10.31 -6.50
C MET A 157 -18.59 10.93 -7.72
N GLN A 158 -19.92 11.00 -7.76
CA GLN A 158 -20.67 11.59 -8.87
C GLN A 158 -20.27 13.07 -9.09
N GLN A 159 -20.23 13.87 -8.02
CA GLN A 159 -19.86 15.28 -8.13
C GLN A 159 -18.38 15.48 -8.47
N SER A 160 -17.49 14.68 -7.87
CA SER A 160 -16.07 14.71 -8.17
C SER A 160 -15.81 14.42 -9.66
N LEU A 161 -16.45 13.40 -10.23
CA LEU A 161 -16.34 13.07 -11.65
C LEU A 161 -16.92 14.15 -12.56
N ALA A 162 -18.04 14.76 -12.19
CA ALA A 162 -18.62 15.88 -12.93
C ALA A 162 -17.65 17.07 -12.97
N ASN A 163 -17.03 17.39 -11.82
CA ASN A 163 -16.02 18.44 -11.75
C ASN A 163 -14.76 18.11 -12.57
N LEU A 164 -14.32 16.83 -12.58
CA LEU A 164 -13.18 16.38 -13.38
C LEU A 164 -13.44 16.52 -14.88
N GLN A 165 -14.67 16.22 -15.34
CA GLN A 165 -15.06 16.38 -16.74
C GLN A 165 -15.10 17.85 -17.18
N ALA A 166 -15.28 18.77 -16.24
CA ALA A 166 -15.39 20.22 -16.49
C ALA A 166 -14.04 20.96 -16.37
N VAL A 167 -12.92 20.27 -16.13
CA VAL A 167 -11.61 20.94 -16.02
C VAL A 167 -11.21 21.58 -17.36
N PRO A 168 -10.69 22.82 -17.34
CA PRO A 168 -10.40 23.57 -18.56
C PRO A 168 -9.08 23.14 -19.24
N ASP A 169 -8.16 22.54 -18.50
CA ASP A 169 -6.88 22.05 -18.99
C ASP A 169 -6.44 20.81 -18.23
N GLU A 170 -5.47 20.06 -18.78
CA GLU A 170 -4.96 18.81 -18.23
C GLU A 170 -3.61 18.98 -17.50
N GLY A 171 -3.31 20.21 -17.05
CA GLY A 171 -2.07 20.51 -16.34
C GLY A 171 -1.93 19.81 -15.00
N ASP A 172 -0.70 19.59 -14.57
CA ASP A 172 -0.43 18.87 -13.31
C ASP A 172 -1.06 19.53 -12.08
N GLU A 173 -1.06 20.87 -12.02
CA GLU A 173 -1.70 21.61 -10.93
C GLU A 173 -3.22 21.44 -10.97
N THR A 174 -3.83 21.54 -12.15
CA THR A 174 -5.29 21.40 -12.32
C THR A 174 -5.77 20.01 -11.91
N LEU A 175 -4.99 18.96 -12.17
CA LEU A 175 -5.35 17.57 -11.86
C LEU A 175 -4.82 17.08 -10.51
N TYR A 176 -4.08 17.92 -9.78
CA TYR A 176 -3.40 17.53 -8.54
C TYR A 176 -4.33 16.84 -7.52
N PHE A 177 -5.47 17.45 -7.21
CA PHE A 177 -6.35 16.93 -6.17
C PHE A 177 -7.08 15.63 -6.56
N TRP A 178 -7.39 15.41 -7.84
CA TRP A 178 -7.95 14.12 -8.27
C TRP A 178 -6.92 12.98 -8.16
N ARG A 179 -5.64 13.27 -8.44
CA ARG A 179 -4.56 12.31 -8.22
C ARG A 179 -4.33 12.08 -6.72
N LEU A 180 -4.39 13.13 -5.90
CA LEU A 180 -4.28 13.02 -4.44
C LEU A 180 -5.37 12.12 -3.83
N VAL A 181 -6.64 12.37 -4.15
CA VAL A 181 -7.74 11.59 -3.57
C VAL A 181 -7.76 10.14 -4.06
N LEU A 182 -7.32 9.88 -5.29
CA LEU A 182 -7.12 8.52 -5.79
C LEU A 182 -6.08 7.76 -4.95
N GLN A 183 -4.91 8.38 -4.74
CA GLN A 183 -3.84 7.80 -3.92
C GLN A 183 -4.29 7.58 -2.47
N HIS A 184 -5.03 8.54 -1.91
CA HIS A 184 -5.55 8.48 -0.54
C HIS A 184 -6.55 7.33 -0.36
N GLU A 185 -7.50 7.16 -1.27
CA GLU A 185 -8.46 6.04 -1.20
C GLU A 185 -7.74 4.68 -1.34
N ASP A 186 -6.71 4.58 -2.20
CA ASP A 186 -5.91 3.36 -2.32
C ASP A 186 -5.08 3.07 -1.05
N MET A 187 -4.58 4.08 -0.33
CA MET A 187 -3.95 3.89 0.99
C MET A 187 -4.94 3.33 2.02
N HIS A 188 -6.17 3.82 2.05
CA HIS A 188 -7.21 3.31 2.94
C HIS A 188 -7.70 1.91 2.55
N ASN A 189 -7.73 1.58 1.26
CA ASN A 189 -7.99 0.21 0.81
C ASN A 189 -6.90 -0.76 1.26
N GLU A 190 -5.63 -0.35 1.21
CA GLU A 190 -4.52 -1.14 1.76
C GLU A 190 -4.64 -1.29 3.28
N ALA A 191 -4.93 -0.21 4.01
CA ALA A 191 -5.16 -0.23 5.45
C ALA A 191 -6.32 -1.17 5.84
N SER A 192 -7.41 -1.16 5.08
CA SER A 192 -8.56 -2.07 5.27
C SER A 192 -8.14 -3.54 5.16
N VAL A 193 -7.26 -3.88 4.21
CA VAL A 193 -6.72 -5.26 4.06
C VAL A 193 -5.79 -5.61 5.24
N CYS A 194 -4.94 -4.68 5.68
CA CYS A 194 -4.07 -4.88 6.86
C CYS A 194 -4.89 -5.09 8.14
N MET A 195 -5.91 -4.26 8.37
CA MET A 195 -6.82 -4.41 9.52
C MET A 195 -7.59 -5.73 9.47
N ALA A 196 -8.08 -6.16 8.30
CA ALA A 196 -8.73 -7.45 8.14
C ALA A 196 -7.79 -8.62 8.47
N GLN A 197 -6.51 -8.56 8.05
CA GLN A 197 -5.49 -9.53 8.45
C GLN A 197 -5.27 -9.53 9.97
N ALA A 198 -5.15 -8.35 10.59
CA ALA A 198 -4.93 -8.22 12.03
C ALA A 198 -6.09 -8.80 12.86
N LEU A 199 -7.32 -8.59 12.41
CA LEU A 199 -8.55 -9.10 13.04
C LEU A 199 -8.86 -10.55 12.67
N GLY A 200 -8.17 -11.14 11.69
CA GLY A 200 -8.42 -12.49 11.20
C GLY A 200 -9.70 -12.60 10.38
N LEU A 201 -10.18 -11.52 9.77
CA LEU A 201 -11.37 -11.54 8.91
C LEU A 201 -11.08 -12.26 7.60
N SER A 202 -12.07 -13.00 7.12
CA SER A 202 -11.95 -13.76 5.85
C SER A 202 -12.24 -12.86 4.67
N LEU A 203 -11.21 -12.39 3.99
CA LEU A 203 -11.39 -11.66 2.73
C LEU A 203 -11.30 -12.60 1.52
N PRO A 204 -12.10 -12.37 0.46
CA PRO A 204 -11.89 -13.01 -0.85
C PRO A 204 -10.48 -12.77 -1.39
N ASP A 205 -9.88 -13.77 -2.06
CA ASP A 205 -8.50 -13.68 -2.57
C ASP A 205 -8.29 -12.47 -3.48
N ALA A 206 -9.29 -12.13 -4.32
CA ALA A 206 -9.25 -10.97 -5.21
C ALA A 206 -9.13 -9.62 -4.45
N LEU A 207 -9.58 -9.54 -3.21
CA LEU A 207 -9.51 -8.32 -2.40
C LEU A 207 -8.23 -8.22 -1.55
N ARG A 208 -7.54 -9.35 -1.33
CA ARG A 208 -6.27 -9.39 -0.58
C ARG A 208 -5.10 -8.77 -1.35
N SER A 209 -5.21 -8.70 -2.68
CA SER A 209 -4.20 -8.12 -3.57
C SER A 209 -4.63 -6.74 -4.07
N GLY A 210 -3.66 -5.84 -4.19
CA GLY A 210 -3.85 -4.52 -4.79
C GLY A 210 -4.29 -4.54 -6.26
N ASP A 211 -4.04 -5.65 -6.96
CA ASP A 211 -4.33 -5.83 -8.39
C ASP A 211 -5.67 -6.55 -8.66
N GLY A 212 -6.39 -6.97 -7.62
CA GLY A 212 -7.51 -7.92 -7.72
C GLY A 212 -8.76 -7.41 -8.42
N VAL A 213 -8.88 -6.12 -8.74
CA VAL A 213 -10.05 -5.50 -9.38
C VAL A 213 -9.69 -4.79 -10.69
N PHE A 214 -8.43 -4.83 -11.11
CA PHE A 214 -7.99 -4.07 -12.27
C PHE A 214 -8.13 -4.84 -13.59
N ASP A 215 -8.79 -4.19 -14.55
CA ASP A 215 -8.75 -4.58 -15.97
C ASP A 215 -7.28 -4.66 -16.41
N ALA A 216 -6.90 -5.85 -16.89
CA ALA A 216 -5.54 -6.15 -17.38
C ALA A 216 -5.01 -5.17 -18.45
N ARG A 217 -5.87 -4.28 -18.95
CA ARG A 217 -5.52 -3.24 -19.94
C ARG A 217 -4.75 -2.04 -19.37
N LEU A 218 -4.75 -1.85 -18.05
CA LEU A 218 -3.96 -0.81 -17.37
C LEU A 218 -2.70 -1.36 -16.69
N SER A 219 -2.46 -2.66 -16.84
CA SER A 219 -1.30 -3.36 -16.33
C SER A 219 -0.06 -2.90 -17.09
N VAL A 220 0.91 -2.37 -16.34
CA VAL A 220 2.29 -2.20 -16.84
C VAL A 220 2.74 -3.53 -17.44
N THR A 221 3.19 -3.53 -18.70
CA THR A 221 3.65 -4.69 -19.45
C THR A 221 4.95 -5.24 -18.87
N ALA A 222 4.88 -5.90 -17.72
CA ALA A 222 5.92 -6.77 -17.22
C ALA A 222 5.37 -8.21 -17.30
N GLN A 223 5.76 -8.94 -18.34
CA GLN A 223 5.51 -10.37 -18.41
C GLN A 223 6.22 -11.06 -17.23
N PRO A 224 5.52 -11.91 -16.45
CA PRO A 224 6.19 -12.71 -15.43
C PRO A 224 7.20 -13.66 -16.13
N PRO A 225 8.42 -13.79 -15.59
CA PRO A 225 9.38 -14.76 -16.12
C PRO A 225 8.89 -16.18 -15.91
N PRO A 226 9.28 -17.14 -16.80
CA PRO A 226 8.85 -18.53 -16.70
C PRO A 226 9.36 -19.20 -15.41
N LEU A 227 8.46 -19.95 -14.76
CA LEU A 227 8.77 -20.76 -13.58
C LEU A 227 9.79 -21.86 -13.94
N GLY A 228 10.99 -21.81 -13.35
CA GLY A 228 11.92 -22.92 -13.41
C GLY A 228 13.28 -22.64 -12.80
N ALA A 229 13.69 -23.44 -11.87
CA ALA A 229 15.08 -23.71 -11.38
C ALA A 229 15.92 -22.59 -10.73
N ALA A 230 15.52 -21.33 -10.78
CA ALA A 230 16.31 -20.22 -10.21
C ALA A 230 15.99 -19.88 -8.74
N LYS A 231 15.11 -20.64 -8.07
CA LYS A 231 14.49 -20.25 -6.79
C LYS A 231 15.46 -20.13 -5.59
N LYS A 232 16.52 -20.93 -5.54
CA LYS A 232 17.41 -20.97 -4.38
C LYS A 232 18.59 -20.00 -4.46
N ALA A 233 19.02 -19.63 -5.66
CA ALA A 233 20.18 -18.77 -5.87
C ALA A 233 19.88 -17.26 -5.79
N ALA A 234 18.65 -16.85 -6.06
CA ALA A 234 18.30 -15.44 -6.15
C ALA A 234 18.05 -14.77 -4.79
N ALA A 235 17.65 -15.53 -3.75
CA ALA A 235 17.46 -14.98 -2.41
C ALA A 235 18.78 -14.54 -1.74
N ASP A 236 19.91 -15.13 -2.16
CA ASP A 236 21.26 -14.79 -1.67
C ASP A 236 22.04 -13.92 -2.67
N PHE A 237 21.43 -13.59 -3.81
CA PHE A 237 22.07 -12.76 -4.82
C PHE A 237 22.04 -11.30 -4.40
N GLN A 238 23.23 -10.69 -4.40
CA GLN A 238 23.41 -9.27 -4.12
C GLN A 238 23.70 -8.51 -5.41
N ILE A 239 23.02 -7.40 -5.56
CA ILE A 239 23.32 -6.40 -6.58
C ILE A 239 24.44 -5.52 -6.04
N GLN A 240 25.56 -5.43 -6.78
CA GLN A 240 26.68 -4.57 -6.43
C GLN A 240 26.54 -3.23 -7.17
N LEU A 241 26.58 -2.15 -6.41
CA LEU A 241 26.46 -0.81 -6.93
C LEU A 241 27.74 -0.01 -6.62
N PRO A 242 28.31 0.67 -7.63
CA PRO A 242 29.50 1.49 -7.42
C PRO A 242 29.17 2.77 -6.64
N ALA A 243 30.20 3.39 -6.07
CA ALA A 243 30.06 4.72 -5.51
C ALA A 243 29.61 5.71 -6.60
N GLN A 244 28.58 6.51 -6.28
CA GLN A 244 27.97 7.43 -7.23
C GLN A 244 27.22 8.55 -6.54
N THR A 245 26.92 9.62 -7.26
CA THR A 245 25.94 10.61 -6.85
C THR A 245 24.56 10.18 -7.35
N TRP A 246 23.62 10.05 -6.43
CA TRP A 246 22.22 9.71 -6.69
C TRP A 246 21.33 10.93 -6.52
N MET A 247 20.40 11.15 -7.44
CA MET A 247 19.37 12.19 -7.31
C MET A 247 18.18 11.57 -6.58
N LEU A 248 18.14 11.75 -5.25
CA LEU A 248 17.08 11.22 -4.39
C LEU A 248 15.84 12.09 -4.47
N GLY A 249 14.67 11.45 -4.60
CA GLY A 249 13.38 12.13 -4.64
C GLY A 249 12.86 12.43 -6.05
N GLN A 250 11.68 13.07 -6.11
CA GLN A 250 10.96 13.31 -7.36
C GLN A 250 11.47 14.57 -8.07
N HIS A 251 11.83 14.43 -9.32
CA HIS A 251 12.30 15.51 -10.22
C HIS A 251 11.61 15.51 -11.59
N GLU A 252 10.67 14.61 -11.81
CA GLU A 252 9.89 14.53 -13.04
C GLU A 252 8.52 15.21 -12.88
N THR A 253 7.84 15.49 -13.99
CA THR A 253 6.47 16.03 -14.02
C THR A 253 5.45 15.03 -13.46
N GLY A 254 4.27 15.50 -13.12
CA GLY A 254 3.17 14.71 -12.59
C GLY A 254 2.95 14.92 -11.10
N PHE A 255 2.05 14.15 -10.54
CA PHE A 255 1.73 14.17 -9.12
C PHE A 255 2.87 13.67 -8.25
N THR A 256 3.14 14.38 -7.17
CA THR A 256 4.04 13.97 -6.08
C THR A 256 3.41 14.26 -4.73
N PHE A 257 3.72 13.45 -3.74
CA PHE A 257 3.53 13.87 -2.35
C PHE A 257 4.62 14.87 -1.95
N ASP A 258 4.32 15.74 -0.99
CA ASP A 258 5.27 16.76 -0.54
C ASP A 258 6.58 16.18 0.01
N ASN A 259 6.51 15.01 0.67
CA ASN A 259 7.68 14.32 1.23
C ASN A 259 8.60 13.67 0.19
N GLU A 260 8.15 13.56 -1.07
CA GLU A 260 8.96 13.08 -2.20
C GLU A 260 9.75 14.22 -2.86
N CYS A 261 9.45 15.47 -2.50
CA CYS A 261 10.06 16.71 -2.97
C CYS A 261 11.05 17.27 -1.92
N ALA A 262 12.02 18.11 -2.24
CA ALA A 262 12.55 18.35 -3.56
C ALA A 262 13.69 17.36 -3.85
N ALA A 263 13.83 16.99 -5.13
CA ALA A 263 14.93 16.12 -5.51
C ALA A 263 16.27 16.80 -5.23
N HIS A 264 17.22 16.04 -4.68
CA HIS A 264 18.53 16.56 -4.31
C HIS A 264 19.62 15.50 -4.50
N PRO A 265 20.86 15.93 -4.79
CA PRO A 265 21.97 15.00 -4.96
C PRO A 265 22.45 14.47 -3.62
N LEU A 266 22.69 13.15 -3.56
CA LEU A 266 23.26 12.47 -2.41
C LEU A 266 24.42 11.56 -2.86
N SER A 267 25.57 11.63 -2.20
CA SER A 267 26.70 10.76 -2.48
C SER A 267 26.51 9.40 -1.81
N LEU A 268 26.47 8.34 -2.60
CA LEU A 268 26.43 6.96 -2.15
C LEU A 268 27.82 6.35 -2.26
N GLN A 269 28.26 5.67 -1.22
CA GLN A 269 29.45 4.80 -1.28
C GLN A 269 29.12 3.54 -2.09
N ALA A 270 30.12 2.78 -2.52
CA ALA A 270 29.88 1.47 -3.11
C ALA A 270 29.25 0.53 -2.08
N PHE A 271 28.20 -0.20 -2.47
CA PHE A 271 27.47 -1.11 -1.57
C PHE A 271 26.90 -2.30 -2.31
N GLY A 272 26.68 -3.39 -1.58
CA GLY A 272 25.93 -4.56 -2.02
C GLY A 272 24.56 -4.58 -1.34
N ILE A 273 23.51 -4.88 -2.09
CA ILE A 273 22.14 -4.97 -1.59
C ILE A 273 21.47 -6.24 -2.09
N ASP A 274 20.65 -6.89 -1.25
CA ASP A 274 19.92 -8.09 -1.66
C ASP A 274 18.97 -7.77 -2.84
N ALA A 275 18.91 -8.66 -3.84
CA ALA A 275 18.05 -8.52 -4.99
C ALA A 275 16.55 -8.63 -4.66
N GLY A 276 16.21 -9.27 -3.54
CA GLY A 276 14.86 -9.42 -3.01
C GLY A 276 14.81 -9.28 -1.49
N PRO A 277 13.61 -9.25 -0.89
CA PRO A 277 13.44 -9.21 0.55
C PRO A 277 14.00 -10.45 1.24
N VAL A 278 14.34 -10.33 2.54
CA VAL A 278 14.72 -11.45 3.39
C VAL A 278 13.54 -12.43 3.50
N THR A 279 13.79 -13.70 3.15
CA THR A 279 12.80 -14.78 3.17
C THR A 279 12.69 -15.43 4.55
N TRP A 280 11.62 -16.20 4.79
CA TRP A 280 11.50 -17.02 5.99
C TRP A 280 12.65 -18.00 6.15
N LEU A 281 13.17 -18.57 5.05
CA LEU A 281 14.34 -19.45 5.06
C LEU A 281 15.57 -18.78 5.72
N ARG A 282 15.76 -17.48 5.48
CA ARG A 282 16.85 -16.68 6.06
C ARG A 282 16.51 -16.16 7.46
N TYR A 283 15.23 -15.92 7.74
CA TYR A 283 14.77 -15.27 8.99
C TYR A 283 14.64 -16.27 10.15
N LEU A 284 14.13 -17.49 9.90
CA LEU A 284 13.89 -18.50 10.94
C LEU A 284 15.14 -18.91 11.74
N PRO A 285 16.35 -19.09 11.14
CA PRO A 285 17.56 -19.40 11.90
C PRO A 285 17.91 -18.34 12.95
N PHE A 286 17.64 -17.05 12.68
CA PHE A 286 17.80 -15.97 13.64
C PHE A 286 16.89 -16.15 14.86
N LEU A 287 15.61 -16.43 14.64
CA LEU A 287 14.66 -16.66 15.74
C LEU A 287 15.09 -17.84 16.61
N GLN A 288 15.55 -18.93 15.98
CA GLN A 288 16.01 -20.15 16.68
C GLN A 288 17.30 -19.91 17.47
N ALA A 289 18.25 -19.16 16.90
CA ALA A 289 19.56 -18.92 17.52
C ALA A 289 19.51 -17.92 18.68
N THR A 290 18.59 -16.92 18.60
CA THR A 290 18.58 -15.79 19.54
C THR A 290 17.43 -15.82 20.52
N GLY A 291 16.38 -16.62 20.27
CA GLY A 291 15.12 -16.55 21.03
C GLY A 291 14.35 -15.23 20.84
N HIS A 292 14.64 -14.50 19.76
CA HIS A 292 13.92 -13.25 19.43
C HIS A 292 12.40 -13.50 19.32
N PRO A 293 11.55 -12.57 19.75
CA PRO A 293 10.09 -12.74 19.65
C PRO A 293 9.65 -13.01 18.21
N TRP A 294 8.74 -13.95 18.05
CA TRP A 294 8.20 -14.28 16.73
C TRP A 294 7.37 -13.13 16.17
N PRO A 295 7.40 -12.93 14.84
CA PRO A 295 6.48 -12.01 14.18
C PRO A 295 5.01 -12.38 14.46
N LEU A 296 4.11 -11.40 14.28
CA LEU A 296 2.68 -11.67 14.35
C LEU A 296 2.29 -12.71 13.31
N HIS A 297 1.23 -13.46 13.61
CA HIS A 297 0.67 -14.46 12.69
C HIS A 297 1.63 -15.62 12.33
N VAL A 298 2.60 -15.92 13.18
CA VAL A 298 3.53 -17.05 13.02
C VAL A 298 3.45 -17.97 14.22
N ARG A 299 3.46 -19.28 13.98
CA ARG A 299 3.56 -20.29 15.03
C ARG A 299 4.34 -21.52 14.54
N SER A 300 4.82 -22.34 15.50
CA SER A 300 5.35 -23.65 15.21
C SER A 300 4.47 -24.71 15.92
N VAL A 301 4.03 -25.70 15.16
CA VAL A 301 3.23 -26.83 15.68
C VAL A 301 3.97 -28.13 15.33
N GLN A 302 4.38 -28.89 16.35
CA GLN A 302 5.14 -30.15 16.18
C GLN A 302 6.37 -30.00 15.28
N GLY A 303 7.07 -28.85 15.37
CA GLY A 303 8.26 -28.56 14.55
C GLY A 303 7.96 -28.01 13.14
N HIS A 304 6.70 -27.92 12.75
CA HIS A 304 6.27 -27.33 11.47
C HIS A 304 5.87 -25.87 11.63
N TRP A 305 6.47 -25.01 10.81
CA TRP A 305 6.16 -23.59 10.81
C TRP A 305 4.86 -23.31 10.03
N GLN A 306 4.03 -22.46 10.60
CA GLN A 306 2.78 -22.02 10.02
C GLN A 306 2.66 -20.50 10.09
N VAL A 307 1.96 -19.94 9.10
CA VAL A 307 1.56 -18.53 9.05
C VAL A 307 0.04 -18.45 9.05
N GLN A 308 -0.51 -17.44 9.73
CA GLN A 308 -1.92 -17.12 9.65
C GLN A 308 -2.16 -16.09 8.55
N ARG A 309 -3.13 -16.38 7.69
CA ARG A 309 -3.57 -15.47 6.64
C ARG A 309 -5.09 -15.33 6.74
N PHE A 310 -5.57 -14.12 7.04
CA PHE A 310 -6.99 -13.81 7.13
C PHE A 310 -7.76 -14.87 7.95
N GLY A 311 -7.32 -15.08 9.18
CA GLY A 311 -7.91 -16.05 10.12
C GLY A 311 -7.49 -17.51 9.92
N HIS A 312 -6.89 -17.90 8.79
CA HIS A 312 -6.58 -19.30 8.47
C HIS A 312 -5.08 -19.60 8.63
N TRP A 313 -4.76 -20.66 9.40
CA TRP A 313 -3.41 -21.17 9.54
C TRP A 313 -3.05 -22.06 8.35
N GLN A 314 -1.90 -21.83 7.76
CA GLN A 314 -1.38 -22.60 6.63
C GLN A 314 0.12 -22.86 6.78
N ALA A 315 0.66 -23.86 6.07
CA ALA A 315 2.10 -24.13 6.04
C ALA A 315 2.86 -22.90 5.57
N MET A 316 3.98 -22.60 6.23
CA MET A 316 4.86 -21.49 5.85
C MET A 316 5.64 -21.83 4.59
N GLU A 317 5.54 -20.96 3.59
CA GLU A 317 6.38 -21.01 2.38
C GLU A 317 7.75 -20.38 2.70
N LEU A 318 8.79 -21.19 2.81
CA LEU A 318 10.11 -20.73 3.27
C LEU A 318 10.77 -19.73 2.32
N ASP A 319 10.47 -19.81 1.03
CA ASP A 319 10.98 -18.89 0.01
C ASP A 319 10.19 -17.55 -0.05
N ALA A 320 9.04 -17.46 0.64
CA ALA A 320 8.31 -16.22 0.73
C ALA A 320 9.01 -15.20 1.64
N PRO A 321 8.85 -13.90 1.44
CA PRO A 321 9.36 -12.87 2.33
C PRO A 321 8.87 -13.04 3.77
N ALA A 322 9.76 -12.81 4.74
CA ALA A 322 9.37 -12.63 6.12
C ALA A 322 8.53 -11.35 6.23
N VAL A 323 7.33 -11.48 6.77
CA VAL A 323 6.33 -10.41 6.84
C VAL A 323 5.83 -10.23 8.26
N HIS A 324 5.22 -9.08 8.57
CA HIS A 324 4.84 -8.66 9.93
C HIS A 324 6.07 -8.50 10.84
N VAL A 325 7.17 -8.03 10.24
CA VAL A 325 8.45 -7.74 10.88
C VAL A 325 8.56 -6.24 11.08
N SER A 326 8.84 -5.78 12.30
CA SER A 326 9.09 -4.37 12.59
C SER A 326 10.48 -3.92 12.14
N ALA A 327 10.72 -2.60 12.10
CA ALA A 327 12.05 -2.07 11.83
C ALA A 327 13.08 -2.53 12.89
N ASN A 328 12.65 -2.66 14.14
CA ASN A 328 13.51 -3.12 15.23
C ASN A 328 13.89 -4.60 15.05
N ASP A 329 12.95 -5.45 14.63
CA ASP A 329 13.21 -6.85 14.33
C ASP A 329 14.16 -7.00 13.13
N ALA A 330 13.93 -6.20 12.09
CA ALA A 330 14.76 -6.17 10.90
C ALA A 330 16.20 -5.75 11.21
N GLN A 331 16.37 -4.74 12.06
CA GLN A 331 17.68 -4.29 12.53
C GLN A 331 18.38 -5.36 13.38
N ALA A 332 17.66 -6.03 14.29
CA ALA A 332 18.20 -7.11 15.10
C ALA A 332 18.68 -8.29 14.24
N TRP A 333 17.87 -8.67 13.22
CA TRP A 333 18.29 -9.69 12.25
C TRP A 333 19.55 -9.26 11.50
N CYS A 334 19.60 -8.02 11.02
CA CYS A 334 20.78 -7.51 10.31
C CYS A 334 22.04 -7.59 11.17
N GLN A 335 21.98 -7.19 12.43
CA GLN A 335 23.10 -7.26 13.36
C GLN A 335 23.57 -8.71 13.57
N TRP A 336 22.62 -9.64 13.77
CA TRP A 336 22.93 -11.07 13.91
C TRP A 336 23.59 -11.66 12.66
N ALA A 337 23.12 -11.24 11.48
CA ALA A 337 23.61 -11.72 10.19
C ALA A 337 24.91 -11.03 9.71
N GLY A 338 25.47 -10.07 10.45
CA GLY A 338 26.62 -9.28 9.99
C GLY A 338 26.26 -8.39 8.79
N ARG A 339 25.05 -7.85 8.77
CA ARG A 339 24.47 -7.02 7.71
C ARG A 339 23.93 -5.72 8.28
N ARG A 340 23.39 -4.84 7.42
CA ARG A 340 22.64 -3.65 7.81
C ARG A 340 21.39 -3.48 6.96
N LEU A 341 20.47 -2.65 7.42
CA LEU A 341 19.40 -2.15 6.56
C LEU A 341 19.99 -1.15 5.53
N PRO A 342 19.47 -1.12 4.29
CA PRO A 342 19.82 -0.07 3.35
C PRO A 342 19.22 1.26 3.82
N THR A 343 19.85 2.36 3.46
CA THR A 343 19.19 3.68 3.50
C THR A 343 18.11 3.76 2.43
N GLU A 344 17.16 4.70 2.56
CA GLU A 344 16.15 4.92 1.52
C GLU A 344 16.77 5.31 0.17
N ALA A 345 17.87 6.04 0.18
CA ALA A 345 18.59 6.43 -1.03
C ALA A 345 19.29 5.24 -1.71
N GLU A 346 19.88 4.34 -0.93
CA GLU A 346 20.45 3.09 -1.44
C GLU A 346 19.36 2.19 -2.03
N TRP A 347 18.21 2.08 -1.36
CA TRP A 347 17.07 1.33 -1.85
C TRP A 347 16.55 1.89 -3.18
N GLU A 348 16.32 3.22 -3.26
CA GLU A 348 15.83 3.89 -4.47
C GLU A 348 16.83 3.74 -5.63
N CYS A 349 18.12 3.95 -5.37
CA CYS A 349 19.18 3.74 -6.36
C CYS A 349 19.18 2.30 -6.88
N ALA A 350 19.15 1.32 -5.98
CA ALA A 350 19.17 -0.10 -6.33
C ALA A 350 17.91 -0.55 -7.09
N ALA A 351 16.75 0.07 -6.82
CA ALA A 351 15.50 -0.24 -7.51
C ALA A 351 15.54 0.06 -9.02
N HIS A 352 16.56 0.77 -9.50
CA HIS A 352 16.79 0.97 -10.94
C HIS A 352 17.58 -0.18 -11.60
N ALA A 353 18.11 -1.12 -10.80
CA ALA A 353 18.76 -2.31 -11.36
C ALA A 353 17.73 -3.33 -11.88
N PRO A 354 17.99 -4.00 -13.02
CA PRO A 354 17.01 -4.89 -13.66
C PRO A 354 16.64 -6.13 -12.83
N ASP A 355 17.54 -6.56 -11.93
CA ASP A 355 17.32 -7.74 -11.08
C ASP A 355 16.75 -7.39 -9.70
N PHE A 356 16.49 -6.11 -9.43
CA PHE A 356 15.90 -5.68 -8.18
C PHE A 356 14.40 -5.98 -8.16
N ALA A 357 13.98 -6.96 -7.35
CA ALA A 357 12.60 -7.41 -7.23
C ALA A 357 11.96 -6.87 -5.94
N TRP A 358 10.74 -6.30 -6.03
CA TRP A 358 10.04 -5.67 -4.91
C TRP A 358 8.51 -5.77 -5.04
N GLY A 359 7.77 -5.28 -4.04
CA GLY A 359 6.31 -5.17 -4.11
C GLY A 359 5.53 -6.31 -3.44
N GLN A 360 6.18 -7.21 -2.70
CA GLN A 360 5.52 -8.22 -1.88
C GLN A 360 5.30 -7.77 -0.44
N VAL A 361 6.25 -7.01 0.09
CA VAL A 361 6.20 -6.41 1.42
C VAL A 361 6.72 -4.98 1.32
N TRP A 362 6.19 -4.08 2.13
CA TRP A 362 6.86 -2.81 2.40
C TRP A 362 8.20 -3.09 3.04
N GLU A 363 9.25 -2.40 2.62
CA GLU A 363 10.60 -2.71 3.04
C GLU A 363 11.16 -1.63 3.95
N TRP A 364 11.42 -2.00 5.21
CA TRP A 364 12.06 -1.12 6.17
C TRP A 364 13.45 -0.69 5.71
N THR A 365 13.74 0.60 5.86
CA THR A 365 15.07 1.18 5.61
C THR A 365 15.75 1.60 6.91
N ALA A 366 17.02 1.96 6.84
CA ALA A 366 17.74 2.57 7.96
C ALA A 366 17.36 4.04 8.18
N SER A 367 16.71 4.68 7.20
CA SER A 367 16.43 6.11 7.20
C SER A 367 15.29 6.48 8.14
N PRO A 368 15.48 7.45 9.05
CA PRO A 368 14.37 8.10 9.73
C PRO A 368 13.51 8.84 8.70
N PHE A 369 12.23 9.05 9.03
CA PHE A 369 11.35 9.85 8.18
C PHE A 369 11.58 11.33 8.48
N GLU A 370 12.34 11.98 7.59
CA GLU A 370 12.75 13.37 7.71
C GLU A 370 12.38 14.15 6.44
N PRO A 371 12.16 15.47 6.53
CA PRO A 371 11.95 16.28 5.34
C PRO A 371 13.23 16.31 4.48
N TYR A 372 13.05 16.26 3.17
CA TYR A 372 14.16 16.49 2.24
C TYR A 372 14.61 17.97 2.27
N PRO A 373 15.87 18.26 1.93
CA PRO A 373 16.35 19.65 1.82
C PRO A 373 15.45 20.48 0.89
N GLY A 374 14.96 21.62 1.39
CA GLY A 374 14.05 22.47 0.62
C GLY A 374 12.58 22.04 0.64
N PHE A 375 12.19 21.15 1.57
CA PHE A 375 10.80 20.73 1.75
C PHE A 375 9.83 21.93 1.84
N VAL A 376 8.74 21.83 1.10
CA VAL A 376 7.60 22.75 1.17
C VAL A 376 6.33 21.92 1.27
N ALA A 377 5.57 22.13 2.33
CA ALA A 377 4.31 21.40 2.52
C ALA A 377 3.31 21.72 1.40
N HIS A 378 2.68 20.69 0.85
CA HIS A 378 1.54 20.81 -0.04
C HIS A 378 0.25 21.14 0.73
N PRO A 379 -0.87 21.44 0.06
CA PRO A 379 -2.11 21.81 0.75
C PRO A 379 -2.62 20.79 1.76
N TYR A 380 -2.42 19.49 1.56
CA TYR A 380 -2.67 18.46 2.57
C TYR A 380 -1.49 18.40 3.56
N ARG A 381 -1.43 19.39 4.46
CA ARG A 381 -0.28 19.62 5.36
C ARG A 381 -0.01 18.50 6.35
N ASP A 382 -1.07 17.78 6.75
CA ASP A 382 -0.97 16.73 7.76
C ASP A 382 -0.51 15.38 7.18
N TYR A 383 -0.20 15.34 5.88
CA TYR A 383 0.30 14.13 5.25
C TYR A 383 1.69 13.76 5.76
N SER A 384 2.60 14.72 5.92
CA SER A 384 4.01 14.43 6.24
C SER A 384 4.48 15.08 7.55
N ALA A 385 4.24 16.36 7.74
CA ALA A 385 4.87 17.15 8.80
C ALA A 385 4.64 16.62 10.24
N PRO A 386 3.46 16.10 10.62
CA PRO A 386 3.25 15.58 11.99
C PRO A 386 4.06 14.33 12.32
N TRP A 387 4.63 13.64 11.30
CA TRP A 387 5.22 12.32 11.43
C TRP A 387 6.75 12.34 11.41
N TRP A 388 7.39 13.51 11.18
CA TRP A 388 8.84 13.67 11.20
C TRP A 388 9.46 13.23 12.53
N HIS A 389 10.68 12.73 12.47
CA HIS A 389 11.53 12.34 13.60
C HIS A 389 11.09 11.09 14.38
N HIS A 390 9.81 10.70 14.30
CA HIS A 390 9.27 9.55 15.06
C HIS A 390 9.08 8.30 14.19
N HIS A 391 8.88 8.48 12.89
CA HIS A 391 8.64 7.40 11.94
C HIS A 391 9.92 7.00 11.23
N ARG A 392 9.87 5.83 10.61
CA ARG A 392 10.94 5.30 9.77
C ARG A 392 10.40 5.08 8.35
N VAL A 393 11.24 5.35 7.37
CA VAL A 393 10.88 5.18 5.96
C VAL A 393 10.81 3.70 5.59
N LEU A 394 9.72 3.34 4.91
CA LEU A 394 9.60 2.10 4.14
C LEU A 394 9.55 2.44 2.65
N ARG A 395 10.09 1.55 1.84
CA ARG A 395 10.12 1.71 0.38
C ARG A 395 9.44 0.53 -0.30
N GLY A 396 9.06 0.73 -1.54
CA GLY A 396 8.47 -0.31 -2.39
C GLY A 396 6.95 -0.33 -2.37
N ALA A 397 6.38 -1.48 -2.06
CA ALA A 397 4.96 -1.75 -1.97
C ALA A 397 4.73 -3.11 -1.28
N CYS A 398 3.54 -3.39 -0.78
CA CYS A 398 3.15 -4.73 -0.33
C CYS A 398 2.14 -5.38 -1.30
N VAL A 399 1.74 -6.61 -0.99
CA VAL A 399 0.74 -7.34 -1.81
C VAL A 399 -0.59 -6.61 -1.91
N ALA A 400 -1.00 -5.88 -0.87
CA ALA A 400 -2.25 -5.13 -0.81
C ALA A 400 -2.18 -3.75 -1.48
N THR A 401 -0.98 -3.25 -1.79
CA THR A 401 -0.78 -1.94 -2.42
C THR A 401 -1.31 -1.94 -3.85
N SER A 402 -2.13 -0.94 -4.19
CA SER A 402 -2.60 -0.71 -5.55
C SER A 402 -1.45 -0.35 -6.50
N VAL A 403 -1.57 -0.75 -7.77
CA VAL A 403 -0.62 -0.32 -8.83
C VAL A 403 -0.59 1.21 -9.01
N HIS A 404 -1.64 1.91 -8.61
CA HIS A 404 -1.68 3.38 -8.63
C HIS A 404 -0.74 4.00 -7.60
N LEU A 405 -0.52 3.33 -6.46
CA LEU A 405 0.35 3.80 -5.37
C LEU A 405 1.78 3.28 -5.52
N ALA A 406 1.98 2.14 -6.22
CA ALA A 406 3.29 1.53 -6.40
C ALA A 406 4.20 2.40 -7.27
N ASP A 407 5.20 3.02 -6.64
CA ASP A 407 6.19 3.89 -7.30
C ASP A 407 7.53 3.76 -6.56
N VAL A 408 8.64 3.67 -7.29
CA VAL A 408 9.99 3.52 -6.69
C VAL A 408 10.39 4.70 -5.81
N ARG A 409 9.76 5.86 -5.99
CA ARG A 409 10.05 7.07 -5.22
C ARG A 409 9.08 7.31 -4.07
N TYR A 410 7.99 6.53 -4.00
CA TYR A 410 7.04 6.66 -2.90
C TYR A 410 7.71 6.38 -1.55
N ARG A 411 7.48 7.27 -0.58
CA ARG A 411 7.99 7.17 0.78
C ARG A 411 6.84 6.82 1.72
N ASN A 412 6.72 5.55 2.07
CA ASN A 412 5.83 5.14 3.15
C ASN A 412 6.54 5.30 4.50
N PHE A 413 5.79 5.48 5.57
CA PHE A 413 6.36 5.74 6.89
C PHE A 413 5.46 5.21 8.00
N PHE A 414 6.06 4.52 8.94
CA PHE A 414 5.38 4.01 10.15
C PHE A 414 6.30 4.09 11.35
N LEU A 415 5.70 4.00 12.55
CA LEU A 415 6.45 3.85 13.79
C LEU A 415 7.31 2.57 13.72
N PRO A 416 8.58 2.58 14.18
CA PRO A 416 9.51 1.48 13.96
C PRO A 416 9.14 0.15 14.64
N GLN A 417 8.22 0.17 15.60
CA GLN A 417 7.70 -1.03 16.28
C GLN A 417 6.49 -1.67 15.59
N ARG A 418 5.90 -1.07 14.54
CA ARG A 418 4.71 -1.59 13.85
C ARG A 418 4.98 -2.98 13.25
N ARG A 419 4.07 -3.92 13.49
CA ARG A 419 4.13 -5.32 13.01
C ARG A 419 2.84 -5.77 12.30
N ASP A 420 1.76 -5.04 12.44
CA ASP A 420 0.44 -5.35 11.87
C ASP A 420 0.37 -5.17 10.35
N ILE A 421 1.24 -4.35 9.80
CA ILE A 421 1.34 -4.07 8.35
C ILE A 421 2.08 -5.18 7.60
N PHE A 422 1.87 -5.29 6.30
CA PHE A 422 2.61 -6.22 5.44
C PHE A 422 4.03 -5.69 5.17
N ALA A 423 4.84 -5.57 6.22
CA ALA A 423 6.20 -5.10 6.14
C ALA A 423 7.21 -6.22 6.41
N GLY A 424 8.31 -6.17 5.68
CA GLY A 424 9.52 -6.96 5.81
C GLY A 424 10.73 -6.05 5.54
N PHE A 425 11.82 -6.60 5.02
CA PHE A 425 13.03 -5.83 4.72
C PHE A 425 13.96 -6.59 3.79
N ARG A 426 14.89 -5.88 3.19
CA ARG A 426 16.09 -6.45 2.58
C ARG A 426 17.33 -5.97 3.30
N SER A 427 18.46 -6.64 3.12
CA SER A 427 19.71 -6.25 3.75
C SER A 427 20.73 -5.72 2.74
N ALA A 428 21.64 -4.89 3.25
CA ALA A 428 22.79 -4.37 2.53
C ALA A 428 24.10 -4.86 3.20
N SER A 429 25.21 -4.84 2.45
CA SER A 429 26.55 -5.07 3.01
C SER A 429 26.90 -4.01 4.06
N LEU A 430 27.76 -4.39 5.01
CA LEU A 430 28.32 -3.45 5.98
C LEU A 430 29.20 -2.41 5.29
#